data_fcd8afd53b9ff30975fef01c0cda7cbe
#
_entry.id   fcd8afd53b9ff30975fef01c0cda7cbe
#
_cell.length_a   1.000
_cell.length_b   1.000
_cell.length_c   1.000
_cell.angle_alpha   90.00
_cell.angle_beta   90.00
_cell.angle_gamma   90.00
#
_symmetry.space_group_name_H-M   'P 1'
#
loop_
_entity.id
_entity.type
_entity.pdbx_description
1 polymer ?
#
loop_
_entity_poly.entity_id
_entity_poly.type
_entity_poly.pdbx_seq_one_letter_code
_entity_poly.pdbx_strand_id
1 'polypeptide(L)'
;MEKMNYDVIIIGAGPAGYVAAIRAGQVGLKTLLIDKDKVGGMCINWGCIPSKSMIESAKFYYRLNQAEEFGIDGINLSKTSLNWKKAIDRARTISAKMHSGIELLLHKHGVETIIGKAIITAENTISVNKRSITGKNIIIATGSYPIDSDRKGIKSLKALYGLNELPETIAIEGNGAVAVETAQLVNLAGSKTYLVSDSDELVPGVDKYINDYLKKQLKLQGISLIKTNKDISADIWINANQRSAILPESKIKIETTENGFINTNMNLQTNIPSIYAIGDVNGRSSYAHAGSAQGQFVINNIKGVKGGIELGLYPINLYTFPEIAQIGATEQVLQEEDIDYKISEFPLSMNAKAMISGQTEGVVRILSERKYGEVMGVQIIAEHATDMIAEAAAFMEME
;
A
#
# COMPACT_ATOMS: atom_id res chain seq x y z
N MET A 1 -13.43 21.18 35.21
CA MET A 1 -12.82 20.48 34.05
C MET A 1 -13.14 21.29 32.81
N GLU A 2 -12.14 21.72 32.09
CA GLU A 2 -12.33 22.38 30.79
C GLU A 2 -13.07 21.43 29.83
N LYS A 3 -14.09 21.91 29.15
CA LYS A 3 -14.91 21.09 28.25
C LYS A 3 -14.07 20.76 27.01
N MET A 4 -13.69 19.48 26.83
CA MET A 4 -12.99 19.04 25.62
C MET A 4 -13.81 19.35 24.37
N ASN A 5 -13.18 19.93 23.36
CA ASN A 5 -13.87 20.38 22.15
C ASN A 5 -14.30 19.21 21.26
N TYR A 6 -13.50 18.09 21.29
CA TYR A 6 -13.73 16.91 20.46
C TYR A 6 -13.60 15.62 21.27
N ASP A 7 -14.24 14.56 20.82
CA ASP A 7 -14.03 13.22 21.36
C ASP A 7 -12.74 12.62 20.76
N VAL A 8 -12.48 12.90 19.46
CA VAL A 8 -11.32 12.40 18.73
C VAL A 8 -10.74 13.51 17.83
N ILE A 9 -9.42 13.68 17.90
CA ILE A 9 -8.64 14.50 16.98
C ILE A 9 -7.73 13.56 16.19
N ILE A 10 -7.77 13.61 14.86
CA ILE A 10 -6.96 12.77 13.98
C ILE A 10 -5.97 13.64 13.22
N ILE A 11 -4.69 13.33 13.29
CA ILE A 11 -3.60 14.06 12.63
C ILE A 11 -3.09 13.23 11.45
N GLY A 12 -3.39 13.66 10.25
CA GLY A 12 -3.12 12.98 8.98
C GLY A 12 -4.40 12.42 8.36
N ALA A 13 -4.70 12.83 7.13
CA ALA A 13 -5.89 12.45 6.37
C ALA A 13 -5.58 11.43 5.26
N GLY A 14 -4.55 10.58 5.43
CA GLY A 14 -4.30 9.40 4.60
C GLY A 14 -5.33 8.29 4.85
N PRO A 15 -5.21 7.11 4.20
CA PRO A 15 -6.18 6.00 4.33
C PRO A 15 -6.51 5.62 5.77
N ALA A 16 -5.52 5.51 6.65
CA ALA A 16 -5.76 5.25 8.06
C ALA A 16 -6.59 6.36 8.71
N GLY A 17 -6.22 7.63 8.49
CA GLY A 17 -6.83 8.77 9.14
C GLY A 17 -8.25 9.08 8.64
N TYR A 18 -8.48 9.16 7.32
CA TYR A 18 -9.83 9.47 6.84
C TYR A 18 -10.83 8.32 7.09
N VAL A 19 -10.40 7.05 7.05
CA VAL A 19 -11.26 5.92 7.41
C VAL A 19 -11.60 5.95 8.91
N ALA A 20 -10.63 6.21 9.78
CA ALA A 20 -10.88 6.43 11.20
C ALA A 20 -11.85 7.58 11.44
N ALA A 21 -11.69 8.72 10.75
CA ALA A 21 -12.55 9.89 10.88
C ALA A 21 -14.00 9.60 10.46
N ILE A 22 -14.19 8.95 9.30
CA ILE A 22 -15.51 8.52 8.83
C ILE A 22 -16.15 7.57 9.84
N ARG A 23 -15.40 6.57 10.33
CA ARG A 23 -15.90 5.62 11.32
C ARG A 23 -16.28 6.31 12.62
N ALA A 24 -15.47 7.27 13.10
CA ALA A 24 -15.76 8.06 14.30
C ALA A 24 -17.08 8.83 14.16
N GLY A 25 -17.31 9.49 13.02
CA GLY A 25 -18.58 10.15 12.72
C GLY A 25 -19.76 9.18 12.66
N GLN A 26 -19.60 8.00 12.05
CA GLN A 26 -20.64 6.95 11.99
C GLN A 26 -21.09 6.49 13.38
N VAL A 27 -20.17 6.39 14.34
CA VAL A 27 -20.50 5.98 15.73
C VAL A 27 -20.83 7.17 16.64
N GLY A 28 -21.02 8.36 16.07
CA GLY A 28 -21.46 9.56 16.78
C GLY A 28 -20.41 10.21 17.68
N LEU A 29 -19.13 10.09 17.36
CA LEU A 29 -18.06 10.81 18.03
C LEU A 29 -17.83 12.17 17.36
N LYS A 30 -17.75 13.24 18.16
CA LYS A 30 -17.38 14.57 17.65
C LYS A 30 -15.90 14.56 17.24
N THR A 31 -15.66 14.64 15.93
CA THR A 31 -14.35 14.35 15.32
C THR A 31 -13.78 15.53 14.56
N LEU A 32 -12.48 15.77 14.76
CA LEU A 32 -11.67 16.70 13.98
C LEU A 32 -10.61 15.93 13.23
N LEU A 33 -10.53 16.11 11.90
CA LEU A 33 -9.47 15.60 11.04
C LEU A 33 -8.57 16.73 10.58
N ILE A 34 -7.27 16.56 10.71
CA ILE A 34 -6.29 17.59 10.35
C ILE A 34 -5.28 17.00 9.36
N ASP A 35 -5.01 17.71 8.28
CA ASP A 35 -3.90 17.38 7.38
C ASP A 35 -3.12 18.64 7.01
N LYS A 36 -1.82 18.51 6.77
CA LYS A 36 -0.97 19.62 6.35
C LYS A 36 -1.19 20.06 4.90
N ASP A 37 -1.78 19.19 4.09
CA ASP A 37 -2.02 19.41 2.66
C ASP A 37 -3.51 19.18 2.38
N LYS A 38 -3.88 18.08 1.78
CA LYS A 38 -5.26 17.77 1.41
C LYS A 38 -5.64 16.33 1.77
N VAL A 39 -6.93 16.10 1.95
CA VAL A 39 -7.50 14.79 2.28
C VAL A 39 -7.09 13.72 1.25
N GLY A 40 -6.92 12.49 1.72
CA GLY A 40 -6.52 11.33 0.91
C GLY A 40 -5.05 10.95 1.09
N GLY A 41 -4.22 11.86 1.63
CA GLY A 41 -2.79 11.62 1.86
C GLY A 41 -2.04 11.24 0.58
N MET A 42 -0.91 10.57 0.73
CA MET A 42 -0.10 10.09 -0.38
C MET A 42 -0.90 9.16 -1.32
N CYS A 43 -1.60 8.19 -0.75
CA CYS A 43 -2.24 7.10 -1.51
C CYS A 43 -3.20 7.62 -2.58
N ILE A 44 -4.12 8.52 -2.23
CA ILE A 44 -5.12 9.05 -3.15
C ILE A 44 -4.50 10.08 -4.11
N ASN A 45 -3.59 10.92 -3.61
CA ASN A 45 -3.18 12.11 -4.34
C ASN A 45 -2.01 11.90 -5.31
N TRP A 46 -1.05 10.99 -5.00
CA TRP A 46 0.14 10.78 -5.83
C TRP A 46 0.83 9.42 -5.63
N GLY A 47 0.22 8.48 -4.87
CA GLY A 47 0.74 7.14 -4.59
C GLY A 47 -0.12 6.05 -5.21
N CYS A 48 -0.86 5.30 -4.36
CA CYS A 48 -1.56 4.08 -4.73
C CYS A 48 -2.51 4.25 -5.92
N ILE A 49 -3.42 5.23 -5.87
CA ILE A 49 -4.43 5.40 -6.90
C ILE A 49 -3.83 5.81 -8.25
N PRO A 50 -2.96 6.84 -8.32
CA PRO A 50 -2.27 7.13 -9.57
C PRO A 50 -1.47 5.96 -10.10
N SER A 51 -0.69 5.25 -9.25
CA SER A 51 0.12 4.13 -9.70
C SER A 51 -0.71 2.98 -10.26
N LYS A 52 -1.76 2.55 -9.57
CA LYS A 52 -2.65 1.47 -10.02
C LYS A 52 -3.38 1.86 -11.31
N SER A 53 -3.80 3.12 -11.44
CA SER A 53 -4.38 3.62 -12.69
C SER A 53 -3.39 3.59 -13.87
N MET A 54 -2.12 3.90 -13.61
CA MET A 54 -1.07 3.83 -14.63
C MET A 54 -0.73 2.38 -15.00
N ILE A 55 -0.64 1.49 -14.00
CA ILE A 55 -0.43 0.06 -14.19
C ILE A 55 -1.54 -0.53 -15.07
N GLU A 56 -2.80 -0.22 -14.80
CA GLU A 56 -3.92 -0.69 -15.64
C GLU A 56 -3.84 -0.17 -17.09
N SER A 57 -3.40 1.07 -17.28
CA SER A 57 -3.18 1.60 -18.64
C SER A 57 -2.04 0.86 -19.37
N ALA A 58 -0.96 0.52 -18.65
CA ALA A 58 0.17 -0.24 -19.20
C ALA A 58 -0.20 -1.70 -19.48
N LYS A 59 -0.93 -2.35 -18.58
CA LYS A 59 -1.47 -3.71 -18.76
C LYS A 59 -2.40 -3.77 -19.99
N PHE A 60 -3.31 -2.80 -20.13
CA PHE A 60 -4.20 -2.73 -21.28
C PHE A 60 -3.43 -2.57 -22.61
N TYR A 61 -2.41 -1.71 -22.63
CA TYR A 61 -1.52 -1.56 -23.78
C TYR A 61 -0.78 -2.86 -24.10
N TYR A 62 -0.21 -3.52 -23.08
CA TYR A 62 0.50 -4.79 -23.26
C TYR A 62 -0.41 -5.89 -23.83
N ARG A 63 -1.68 -5.96 -23.40
CA ARG A 63 -2.66 -6.94 -23.91
C ARG A 63 -3.00 -6.78 -25.39
N LEU A 64 -2.73 -5.64 -26.00
CA LEU A 64 -2.89 -5.49 -27.46
C LEU A 64 -2.02 -6.47 -28.26
N ASN A 65 -0.93 -6.98 -27.66
CA ASN A 65 -0.12 -8.04 -28.27
C ASN A 65 -0.89 -9.36 -28.45
N GLN A 66 -1.98 -9.57 -27.71
CA GLN A 66 -2.81 -10.78 -27.75
C GLN A 66 -4.09 -10.58 -28.56
N ALA A 67 -4.28 -9.42 -29.19
CA ALA A 67 -5.53 -9.06 -29.85
C ALA A 67 -5.96 -10.07 -30.93
N GLU A 68 -5.02 -10.59 -31.73
CA GLU A 68 -5.29 -11.59 -32.79
C GLU A 68 -5.82 -12.91 -32.19
N GLU A 69 -5.33 -13.34 -31.02
CA GLU A 69 -5.81 -14.53 -30.31
C GLU A 69 -7.29 -14.39 -29.90
N PHE A 70 -7.73 -13.15 -29.67
CA PHE A 70 -9.12 -12.79 -29.35
C PHE A 70 -9.97 -12.46 -30.59
N GLY A 71 -9.46 -12.70 -31.80
CA GLY A 71 -10.17 -12.43 -33.05
C GLY A 71 -10.28 -10.94 -33.39
N ILE A 72 -9.38 -10.10 -32.88
CA ILE A 72 -9.34 -8.67 -33.15
C ILE A 72 -8.24 -8.37 -34.14
N ASP A 73 -8.65 -8.10 -35.41
CA ASP A 73 -7.77 -7.77 -36.53
C ASP A 73 -7.47 -6.26 -36.61
N GLY A 74 -6.40 -5.89 -37.31
CA GLY A 74 -6.11 -4.51 -37.70
C GLY A 74 -5.32 -3.70 -36.68
N ILE A 75 -4.87 -4.30 -35.57
CA ILE A 75 -3.97 -3.64 -34.61
C ILE A 75 -2.55 -3.68 -35.16
N ASN A 76 -1.99 -2.50 -35.43
CA ASN A 76 -0.60 -2.37 -35.85
C ASN A 76 0.27 -1.95 -34.67
N LEU A 77 0.87 -2.92 -33.99
CA LEU A 77 1.70 -2.70 -32.79
C LEU A 77 2.89 -1.78 -33.04
N SER A 78 3.47 -1.78 -34.26
CA SER A 78 4.59 -0.89 -34.60
C SER A 78 4.19 0.60 -34.67
N LYS A 79 2.87 0.89 -34.76
CA LYS A 79 2.30 2.25 -34.79
C LYS A 79 1.51 2.57 -33.52
N THR A 80 1.44 1.64 -32.57
CA THR A 80 0.68 1.81 -31.33
C THR A 80 1.66 2.07 -30.20
N SER A 81 1.43 3.09 -29.38
CA SER A 81 2.24 3.43 -28.22
C SER A 81 1.36 3.86 -27.05
N LEU A 82 1.78 3.63 -25.84
CA LEU A 82 1.14 4.19 -24.67
C LEU A 82 1.46 5.69 -24.57
N ASN A 83 0.45 6.54 -24.69
CA ASN A 83 0.63 7.97 -24.44
C ASN A 83 0.69 8.22 -22.93
N TRP A 84 1.89 8.37 -22.41
CA TRP A 84 2.17 8.52 -20.97
C TRP A 84 1.40 9.68 -20.35
N LYS A 85 1.40 10.85 -21.01
CA LYS A 85 0.69 12.03 -20.52
C LYS A 85 -0.82 11.80 -20.40
N LYS A 86 -1.45 11.21 -21.41
CA LYS A 86 -2.89 10.88 -21.35
C LYS A 86 -3.21 9.88 -20.25
N ALA A 87 -2.35 8.89 -20.04
CA ALA A 87 -2.51 7.92 -18.95
C ALA A 87 -2.42 8.59 -17.58
N ILE A 88 -1.46 9.52 -17.38
CA ILE A 88 -1.35 10.33 -16.15
C ILE A 88 -2.58 11.23 -15.97
N ASP A 89 -3.08 11.89 -17.02
CA ASP A 89 -4.25 12.76 -16.92
C ASP A 89 -5.51 11.95 -16.53
N ARG A 90 -5.64 10.70 -17.04
CA ARG A 90 -6.65 9.75 -16.58
C ARG A 90 -6.47 9.42 -15.09
N ALA A 91 -5.26 9.11 -14.63
CA ALA A 91 -4.96 8.81 -13.25
C ALA A 91 -5.31 9.98 -12.31
N ARG A 92 -4.97 11.21 -12.70
CA ARG A 92 -5.31 12.44 -11.97
C ARG A 92 -6.83 12.65 -11.87
N THR A 93 -7.56 12.35 -12.95
CA THR A 93 -9.04 12.43 -12.95
C THR A 93 -9.65 11.44 -11.96
N ILE A 94 -9.14 10.22 -11.89
CA ILE A 94 -9.59 9.21 -10.92
C ILE A 94 -9.27 9.66 -9.49
N SER A 95 -8.06 10.13 -9.24
CA SER A 95 -7.66 10.66 -7.92
C SER A 95 -8.53 11.82 -7.47
N ALA A 96 -8.87 12.75 -8.36
CA ALA A 96 -9.75 13.87 -8.05
C ALA A 96 -11.17 13.42 -7.69
N LYS A 97 -11.73 12.43 -8.41
CA LYS A 97 -13.04 11.85 -8.09
C LYS A 97 -13.04 11.17 -6.73
N MET A 98 -12.00 10.39 -6.41
CA MET A 98 -11.88 9.74 -5.10
C MET A 98 -11.73 10.76 -3.97
N HIS A 99 -10.91 11.80 -4.16
CA HIS A 99 -10.76 12.88 -3.20
C HIS A 99 -12.11 13.52 -2.87
N SER A 100 -12.88 13.93 -3.89
CA SER A 100 -14.22 14.52 -3.70
C SER A 100 -15.18 13.55 -3.01
N GLY A 101 -15.10 12.25 -3.31
CA GLY A 101 -15.90 11.22 -2.64
C GLY A 101 -15.58 11.11 -1.14
N ILE A 102 -14.31 11.19 -0.76
CA ILE A 102 -13.89 11.15 0.65
C ILE A 102 -14.37 12.42 1.37
N GLU A 103 -14.21 13.61 0.78
CA GLU A 103 -14.71 14.86 1.36
C GLU A 103 -16.23 14.82 1.61
N LEU A 104 -16.98 14.28 0.64
CA LEU A 104 -18.43 14.10 0.78
C LEU A 104 -18.77 13.17 1.95
N LEU A 105 -18.03 12.05 2.12
CA LEU A 105 -18.25 11.11 3.23
C LEU A 105 -17.91 11.74 4.58
N LEU A 106 -16.81 12.48 4.68
CA LEU A 106 -16.43 13.20 5.89
C LEU A 106 -17.52 14.20 6.28
N HIS A 107 -17.97 15.02 5.33
CA HIS A 107 -19.07 15.99 5.55
C HIS A 107 -20.37 15.28 5.97
N LYS A 108 -20.76 14.21 5.25
CA LYS A 108 -21.98 13.43 5.56
C LYS A 108 -22.00 12.91 6.99
N HIS A 109 -20.84 12.55 7.53
CA HIS A 109 -20.71 12.02 8.89
C HIS A 109 -20.32 13.07 9.93
N GLY A 110 -20.41 14.37 9.60
CA GLY A 110 -20.20 15.47 10.54
C GLY A 110 -18.76 15.62 11.02
N VAL A 111 -17.78 15.16 10.23
CA VAL A 111 -16.36 15.32 10.55
C VAL A 111 -15.91 16.73 10.17
N GLU A 112 -15.39 17.48 11.14
CA GLU A 112 -14.74 18.75 10.88
C GLU A 112 -13.34 18.52 10.31
N THR A 113 -12.93 19.32 9.31
CA THR A 113 -11.61 19.22 8.70
C THR A 113 -10.85 20.53 8.78
N ILE A 114 -9.56 20.49 9.11
CA ILE A 114 -8.67 21.64 9.11
C ILE A 114 -7.44 21.33 8.27
N ILE A 115 -7.10 22.20 7.33
CA ILE A 115 -5.82 22.17 6.64
C ILE A 115 -4.81 22.98 7.45
N GLY A 116 -3.74 22.31 7.88
CA GLY A 116 -2.68 22.91 8.67
C GLY A 116 -1.78 21.88 9.35
N LYS A 117 -0.62 22.33 9.80
CA LYS A 117 0.33 21.48 10.53
C LYS A 117 -0.05 21.48 12.00
N ALA A 118 -0.45 20.30 12.50
CA ALA A 118 -0.75 20.08 13.91
C ALA A 118 0.54 19.86 14.71
N ILE A 119 0.58 20.44 15.93
CA ILE A 119 1.64 20.24 16.93
C ILE A 119 0.97 19.71 18.18
N ILE A 120 1.41 18.57 18.70
CA ILE A 120 0.92 18.01 19.97
C ILE A 120 1.57 18.80 21.11
N THR A 121 0.77 19.49 21.90
CA THR A 121 1.28 20.39 22.97
C THR A 121 1.09 19.81 24.37
N ALA A 122 0.14 18.90 24.56
CA ALA A 122 -0.12 18.14 25.77
C ALA A 122 -0.87 16.83 25.41
N GLU A 123 -1.09 15.97 26.39
CA GLU A 123 -1.73 14.65 26.23
C GLU A 123 -3.10 14.69 25.51
N ASN A 124 -3.83 15.81 25.68
CA ASN A 124 -5.17 16.02 25.12
C ASN A 124 -5.28 17.29 24.29
N THR A 125 -4.15 17.93 23.95
CA THR A 125 -4.14 19.26 23.33
C THR A 125 -3.20 19.30 22.14
N ILE A 126 -3.71 19.88 21.06
CA ILE A 126 -2.92 20.21 19.89
C ILE A 126 -2.96 21.71 19.59
N SER A 127 -1.97 22.19 18.84
CA SER A 127 -1.99 23.50 18.23
C SER A 127 -2.00 23.37 16.72
N VAL A 128 -2.92 24.06 16.05
CA VAL A 128 -2.97 24.14 14.58
C VAL A 128 -3.40 25.56 14.18
N ASN A 129 -2.71 26.14 13.20
CA ASN A 129 -2.99 27.52 12.74
C ASN A 129 -3.09 28.53 13.90
N LYS A 130 -2.18 28.42 14.88
CA LYS A 130 -2.13 29.24 16.11
C LYS A 130 -3.35 29.09 17.05
N ARG A 131 -4.20 28.10 16.83
CA ARG A 131 -5.35 27.78 17.71
C ARG A 131 -5.01 26.58 18.57
N SER A 132 -5.33 26.66 19.86
CA SER A 132 -5.27 25.50 20.78
C SER A 132 -6.60 24.77 20.74
N ILE A 133 -6.58 23.46 20.52
CA ILE A 133 -7.74 22.60 20.39
C ILE A 133 -7.54 21.38 21.32
N THR A 134 -8.61 21.01 22.02
CA THR A 134 -8.60 19.92 22.97
C THR A 134 -9.49 18.76 22.53
N GLY A 135 -9.03 17.53 22.76
CA GLY A 135 -9.79 16.32 22.46
C GLY A 135 -9.53 15.25 23.52
N LYS A 136 -10.51 14.36 23.73
CA LYS A 136 -10.35 13.24 24.68
C LYS A 136 -9.28 12.28 24.22
N ASN A 137 -9.19 12.05 22.89
CA ASN A 137 -8.23 11.14 22.27
C ASN A 137 -7.57 11.85 21.06
N ILE A 138 -6.29 11.59 20.86
CA ILE A 138 -5.53 12.02 19.69
C ILE A 138 -5.09 10.77 18.92
N ILE A 139 -5.31 10.73 17.61
CA ILE A 139 -4.86 9.64 16.75
C ILE A 139 -3.84 10.20 15.76
N ILE A 140 -2.62 9.67 15.81
CA ILE A 140 -1.55 10.01 14.87
C ILE A 140 -1.65 9.08 13.67
N ALA A 141 -1.92 9.64 12.49
CA ALA A 141 -2.06 8.95 11.21
C ALA A 141 -1.21 9.63 10.12
N THR A 142 -0.06 10.16 10.49
CA THR A 142 0.80 11.00 9.65
C THR A 142 1.51 10.24 8.54
N GLY A 143 1.51 8.90 8.60
CA GLY A 143 2.05 8.05 7.55
C GLY A 143 3.57 7.99 7.51
N SER A 144 4.10 7.78 6.32
CA SER A 144 5.52 7.58 6.07
C SER A 144 5.98 8.25 4.76
N TYR A 145 7.29 8.32 4.56
CA TYR A 145 7.93 8.79 3.32
C TYR A 145 9.07 7.84 2.92
N PRO A 146 9.45 7.75 1.64
CA PRO A 146 10.60 6.95 1.22
C PRO A 146 11.89 7.48 1.88
N ILE A 147 12.73 6.56 2.37
CA ILE A 147 14.06 6.91 2.87
C ILE A 147 14.85 7.53 1.72
N ASP A 148 15.56 8.62 2.00
CA ASP A 148 16.40 9.27 0.99
C ASP A 148 17.51 8.32 0.50
N SER A 149 17.88 8.46 -0.75
CA SER A 149 18.99 7.75 -1.36
C SER A 149 20.25 8.61 -1.33
N ASP A 150 21.41 7.99 -1.13
CA ASP A 150 22.71 8.66 -1.23
C ASP A 150 23.07 9.05 -2.68
N ARG A 151 22.33 8.55 -3.66
CA ARG A 151 22.53 8.84 -5.08
C ARG A 151 22.08 10.25 -5.43
N LYS A 152 23.04 11.08 -5.88
CA LYS A 152 22.75 12.43 -6.34
C LYS A 152 21.84 12.41 -7.57
N GLY A 153 20.83 13.31 -7.56
CA GLY A 153 19.92 13.48 -8.70
C GLY A 153 18.80 12.45 -8.82
N ILE A 154 18.70 11.49 -7.90
CA ILE A 154 17.57 10.57 -7.85
C ILE A 154 16.26 11.34 -7.64
N LYS A 155 15.19 10.91 -8.30
CA LYS A 155 13.88 11.55 -8.25
C LYS A 155 12.91 10.71 -7.42
N SER A 156 11.94 11.37 -6.83
CA SER A 156 10.84 10.68 -6.17
C SER A 156 9.86 10.06 -7.18
N LEU A 157 9.09 9.07 -6.75
CA LEU A 157 8.00 8.49 -7.54
C LEU A 157 7.00 9.56 -8.02
N LYS A 158 6.75 10.59 -7.21
CA LYS A 158 5.91 11.73 -7.59
C LYS A 158 6.44 12.46 -8.83
N ALA A 159 7.77 12.54 -8.99
CA ALA A 159 8.39 13.16 -10.16
C ALA A 159 8.16 12.34 -11.44
N LEU A 160 8.14 11.00 -11.36
CA LEU A 160 7.81 10.13 -12.49
C LEU A 160 6.41 10.46 -13.04
N TYR A 161 5.43 10.68 -12.16
CA TYR A 161 4.06 11.10 -12.55
C TYR A 161 3.94 12.55 -12.98
N GLY A 162 5.03 13.31 -12.92
CA GLY A 162 5.15 14.67 -13.47
C GLY A 162 5.68 14.75 -14.90
N LEU A 163 6.21 13.64 -15.42
CA LEU A 163 6.79 13.59 -16.76
C LEU A 163 5.70 13.65 -17.84
N ASN A 164 5.98 14.32 -18.96
CA ASN A 164 5.11 14.30 -20.13
C ASN A 164 5.32 13.04 -20.98
N GLU A 165 6.55 12.54 -21.00
CA GLU A 165 6.99 11.35 -21.75
C GLU A 165 7.94 10.54 -20.87
N LEU A 166 7.97 9.23 -21.08
CA LEU A 166 8.94 8.36 -20.41
C LEU A 166 10.29 8.46 -21.13
N PRO A 167 11.40 8.55 -20.38
CA PRO A 167 12.74 8.38 -20.93
C PRO A 167 12.97 6.98 -21.49
N GLU A 168 13.99 6.83 -22.36
CA GLU A 168 14.35 5.54 -22.92
C GLU A 168 14.83 4.56 -21.85
N THR A 169 15.56 5.06 -20.84
CA THR A 169 16.15 4.23 -19.79
C THR A 169 15.81 4.76 -18.41
N ILE A 170 15.29 3.86 -17.55
CA ILE A 170 14.86 4.18 -16.18
C ILE A 170 15.47 3.19 -15.21
N ALA A 171 16.13 3.70 -14.15
CA ALA A 171 16.57 2.91 -13.02
C ALA A 171 15.67 3.15 -11.81
N ILE A 172 15.17 2.08 -11.21
CA ILE A 172 14.39 2.08 -9.98
C ILE A 172 15.27 1.56 -8.85
N GLU A 173 15.54 2.39 -7.85
CA GLU A 173 16.37 2.02 -6.70
C GLU A 173 15.47 1.67 -5.51
N GLY A 174 15.63 0.45 -4.99
CA GLY A 174 14.91 -0.05 -3.84
C GLY A 174 14.38 -1.47 -4.00
N ASN A 175 13.67 -1.92 -2.98
CA ASN A 175 12.93 -3.18 -2.94
C ASN A 175 11.51 -2.96 -2.38
N GLY A 176 10.70 -4.03 -2.39
CA GLY A 176 9.30 -3.97 -1.98
C GLY A 176 8.33 -3.71 -3.12
N ALA A 177 7.04 -3.71 -2.78
CA ALA A 177 5.94 -3.60 -3.74
C ALA A 177 6.09 -2.39 -4.69
N VAL A 178 6.41 -1.22 -4.14
CA VAL A 178 6.55 0.03 -4.93
C VAL A 178 7.64 -0.09 -5.98
N ALA A 179 8.80 -0.68 -5.64
CA ALA A 179 9.92 -0.84 -6.55
C ALA A 179 9.58 -1.79 -7.70
N VAL A 180 9.04 -2.97 -7.38
CA VAL A 180 8.67 -4.00 -8.35
C VAL A 180 7.56 -3.53 -9.28
N GLU A 181 6.47 -2.96 -8.73
CA GLU A 181 5.35 -2.44 -9.50
C GLU A 181 5.77 -1.28 -10.43
N THR A 182 6.62 -0.38 -9.93
CA THR A 182 7.11 0.75 -10.74
C THR A 182 8.01 0.26 -11.87
N ALA A 183 8.89 -0.71 -11.59
CA ALA A 183 9.77 -1.29 -12.61
C ALA A 183 8.95 -1.96 -13.73
N GLN A 184 7.94 -2.75 -13.39
CA GLN A 184 7.05 -3.34 -14.39
C GLN A 184 6.25 -2.28 -15.15
N LEU A 185 5.69 -1.28 -14.45
CA LEU A 185 4.91 -0.20 -15.08
C LEU A 185 5.71 0.48 -16.20
N VAL A 186 6.92 0.95 -15.90
CA VAL A 186 7.71 1.72 -16.88
C VAL A 186 8.26 0.81 -17.99
N ASN A 187 8.53 -0.45 -17.67
CA ASN A 187 8.94 -1.45 -18.67
C ASN A 187 7.81 -1.79 -19.65
N LEU A 188 6.59 -2.06 -19.14
CA LEU A 188 5.41 -2.31 -19.98
C LEU A 188 5.03 -1.07 -20.82
N ALA A 189 5.36 0.12 -20.34
CA ALA A 189 5.16 1.37 -21.07
C ALA A 189 6.26 1.66 -22.11
N GLY A 190 7.30 0.82 -22.21
CA GLY A 190 8.30 0.84 -23.28
C GLY A 190 9.68 1.32 -22.89
N SER A 191 9.95 1.68 -21.62
CA SER A 191 11.29 2.07 -21.19
C SER A 191 12.16 0.84 -20.88
N LYS A 192 13.43 0.87 -21.25
CA LYS A 192 14.43 -0.08 -20.76
C LYS A 192 14.64 0.12 -19.27
N THR A 193 14.40 -0.92 -18.48
CA THR A 193 14.25 -0.78 -17.03
C THR A 193 15.33 -1.58 -16.27
N TYR A 194 15.89 -0.90 -15.27
CA TYR A 194 16.78 -1.49 -14.28
C TYR A 194 16.12 -1.43 -12.91
N LEU A 195 16.04 -2.56 -12.21
CA LEU A 195 15.68 -2.61 -10.79
C LEU A 195 16.97 -2.82 -9.98
N VAL A 196 17.31 -1.86 -9.15
CA VAL A 196 18.59 -1.77 -8.44
C VAL A 196 18.35 -1.99 -6.95
N SER A 197 18.90 -3.08 -6.41
CA SER A 197 18.78 -3.42 -5.00
C SER A 197 19.90 -4.38 -4.57
N ASP A 198 20.39 -4.22 -3.35
CA ASP A 198 21.32 -5.17 -2.72
C ASP A 198 20.61 -6.32 -2.01
N SER A 199 19.31 -6.18 -1.75
CA SER A 199 18.51 -7.24 -1.16
C SER A 199 18.37 -8.43 -2.10
N ASP A 200 18.46 -9.63 -1.54
CA ASP A 200 18.12 -10.86 -2.26
C ASP A 200 16.60 -11.08 -2.31
N GLU A 201 15.84 -10.42 -1.43
CA GLU A 201 14.39 -10.39 -1.45
C GLU A 201 13.90 -9.16 -2.21
N LEU A 202 13.19 -9.37 -3.32
CA LEU A 202 12.59 -8.28 -4.07
C LEU A 202 11.45 -7.62 -3.30
N VAL A 203 10.69 -8.42 -2.54
CA VAL A 203 9.64 -7.95 -1.66
C VAL A 203 9.81 -8.62 -0.30
N PRO A 204 10.26 -7.89 0.73
CA PRO A 204 10.37 -8.43 2.08
C PRO A 204 9.01 -8.86 2.65
N GLY A 205 9.01 -9.96 3.39
CA GLY A 205 7.82 -10.49 4.06
C GLY A 205 6.88 -11.32 3.17
N VAL A 206 7.18 -11.49 1.88
CA VAL A 206 6.51 -12.49 1.06
C VAL A 206 7.30 -13.79 1.05
N ASP A 207 6.59 -14.88 0.80
CA ASP A 207 7.18 -16.21 0.72
C ASP A 207 8.32 -16.27 -0.31
N LYS A 208 9.32 -17.11 -0.04
CA LYS A 208 10.45 -17.34 -0.94
C LYS A 208 10.00 -17.76 -2.33
N TYR A 209 8.95 -18.59 -2.43
CA TYR A 209 8.36 -19.00 -3.69
C TYR A 209 7.92 -17.80 -4.54
N ILE A 210 7.25 -16.83 -3.91
CA ILE A 210 6.81 -15.59 -4.57
C ILE A 210 8.02 -14.75 -5.00
N ASN A 211 9.02 -14.59 -4.13
CA ASN A 211 10.24 -13.83 -4.47
C ASN A 211 10.98 -14.44 -5.67
N ASP A 212 11.11 -15.77 -5.72
CA ASP A 212 11.77 -16.49 -6.82
C ASP A 212 10.94 -16.40 -8.11
N TYR A 213 9.63 -16.49 -8.03
CA TYR A 213 8.72 -16.26 -9.15
C TYR A 213 8.90 -14.84 -9.72
N LEU A 214 8.86 -13.82 -8.86
CA LEU A 214 9.05 -12.42 -9.28
C LEU A 214 10.38 -12.20 -9.99
N LYS A 215 11.48 -12.71 -9.45
CA LYS A 215 12.80 -12.61 -10.08
C LYS A 215 12.80 -13.20 -11.49
N LYS A 216 12.15 -14.35 -11.65
CA LYS A 216 12.04 -15.02 -12.96
C LYS A 216 11.19 -14.17 -13.92
N GLN A 217 10.03 -13.69 -13.48
CA GLN A 217 9.12 -12.90 -14.30
C GLN A 217 9.72 -11.57 -14.75
N LEU A 218 10.34 -10.82 -13.84
CA LEU A 218 10.97 -9.55 -14.20
C LEU A 218 12.06 -9.74 -15.26
N LYS A 219 12.87 -10.82 -15.14
CA LYS A 219 13.89 -11.15 -16.15
C LYS A 219 13.27 -11.53 -17.51
N LEU A 220 12.18 -12.33 -17.51
CA LEU A 220 11.47 -12.71 -18.74
C LEU A 220 10.87 -11.49 -19.44
N GLN A 221 10.43 -10.49 -18.67
CA GLN A 221 9.92 -9.21 -19.18
C GLN A 221 11.03 -8.25 -19.62
N GLY A 222 12.32 -8.64 -19.51
CA GLY A 222 13.43 -7.80 -19.93
C GLY A 222 13.93 -6.80 -18.89
N ILE A 223 13.43 -6.85 -17.66
CA ILE A 223 13.89 -5.99 -16.56
C ILE A 223 15.21 -6.53 -16.01
N SER A 224 16.24 -5.68 -15.99
CA SER A 224 17.54 -6.04 -15.48
C SER A 224 17.62 -5.86 -13.96
N LEU A 225 17.85 -6.96 -13.23
CA LEU A 225 18.08 -6.91 -11.78
C LEU A 225 19.56 -6.62 -11.52
N ILE A 226 19.87 -5.51 -10.86
CA ILE A 226 21.23 -4.97 -10.70
C ILE A 226 21.52 -4.75 -9.21
N LYS A 227 22.74 -5.09 -8.77
CA LYS A 227 23.25 -4.72 -7.43
C LYS A 227 23.68 -3.25 -7.42
N THR A 228 23.57 -2.58 -6.26
CA THR A 228 23.76 -1.12 -6.10
C THR A 228 25.18 -0.65 -6.44
N ASN A 229 26.18 -1.54 -6.31
CA ASN A 229 27.59 -1.23 -6.57
C ASN A 229 27.99 -1.24 -8.06
N LYS A 230 27.06 -1.55 -8.97
CA LYS A 230 27.33 -1.53 -10.40
C LYS A 230 27.00 -0.17 -11.01
N ASP A 231 27.92 0.33 -11.82
CA ASP A 231 27.68 1.51 -12.62
C ASP A 231 26.74 1.16 -13.79
N ILE A 232 25.60 1.83 -13.80
CA ILE A 232 24.66 1.79 -14.92
C ILE A 232 24.33 3.22 -15.35
N SER A 233 24.19 3.42 -16.65
CA SER A 233 23.71 4.66 -17.21
C SER A 233 22.19 4.56 -17.37
N ALA A 234 21.45 5.51 -16.78
CA ALA A 234 20.03 5.65 -16.96
C ALA A 234 19.67 7.14 -17.04
N ASP A 235 18.71 7.48 -17.90
CA ASP A 235 18.27 8.88 -18.10
C ASP A 235 17.65 9.46 -16.83
N ILE A 236 16.96 8.62 -16.07
CA ILE A 236 16.38 8.99 -14.78
C ILE A 236 16.50 7.85 -13.77
N TRP A 237 16.72 8.25 -12.53
CA TRP A 237 16.70 7.36 -11.36
C TRP A 237 15.50 7.70 -10.49
N ILE A 238 14.76 6.67 -10.06
CA ILE A 238 13.57 6.79 -9.21
C ILE A 238 13.82 6.10 -7.88
N ASN A 239 13.63 6.84 -6.79
CA ASN A 239 13.72 6.32 -5.43
C ASN A 239 12.43 5.56 -5.07
N ALA A 240 12.57 4.26 -4.87
CA ALA A 240 11.52 3.37 -4.35
C ALA A 240 12.00 2.59 -3.12
N ASN A 241 12.93 3.17 -2.35
CA ASN A 241 13.47 2.61 -1.12
C ASN A 241 12.39 2.41 -0.04
N GLN A 242 12.76 1.70 1.00
CA GLN A 242 11.95 1.53 2.21
C GLN A 242 11.52 2.88 2.79
N ARG A 243 10.57 2.84 3.69
CA ARG A 243 9.89 4.04 4.19
C ARG A 243 10.20 4.28 5.66
N SER A 244 10.29 5.57 6.02
CA SER A 244 10.42 6.04 7.39
C SER A 244 9.13 6.72 7.85
N ALA A 245 8.85 6.69 9.15
CA ALA A 245 7.70 7.37 9.73
C ALA A 245 7.77 8.90 9.58
N ILE A 246 6.64 9.54 9.33
CA ILE A 246 6.48 10.98 9.46
C ILE A 246 6.02 11.27 10.88
N LEU A 247 6.96 11.56 11.78
CA LEU A 247 6.62 11.90 13.15
C LEU A 247 5.96 13.28 13.21
N PRO A 248 4.87 13.46 13.98
CA PRO A 248 4.29 14.78 14.21
C PRO A 248 5.21 15.62 15.10
N GLU A 249 5.17 16.94 14.94
CA GLU A 249 5.78 17.81 15.94
C GLU A 249 5.07 17.64 17.29
N SER A 250 5.85 17.46 18.36
CA SER A 250 5.32 17.25 19.71
C SER A 250 6.17 17.95 20.76
N LYS A 251 5.51 18.59 21.73
CA LYS A 251 6.15 19.15 22.94
C LYS A 251 6.21 18.14 24.08
N ILE A 252 5.56 16.99 23.95
CA ILE A 252 5.60 15.89 24.88
C ILE A 252 6.30 14.69 24.24
N LYS A 253 6.94 13.85 25.04
CA LYS A 253 7.70 12.70 24.55
C LYS A 253 6.74 11.58 24.11
N ILE A 254 6.73 11.27 22.82
CA ILE A 254 6.12 10.08 22.26
C ILE A 254 7.24 9.09 21.95
N GLU A 255 7.15 7.88 22.48
CA GLU A 255 8.20 6.88 22.32
C GLU A 255 8.18 6.27 20.91
N THR A 256 9.39 6.02 20.42
CA THR A 256 9.61 5.37 19.12
C THR A 256 10.36 4.06 19.27
N THR A 257 10.19 3.18 18.31
CA THR A 257 11.02 1.98 18.15
C THR A 257 12.45 2.37 17.71
N GLU A 258 13.37 1.42 17.73
CA GLU A 258 14.74 1.61 17.24
C GLU A 258 14.78 2.04 15.76
N ASN A 259 13.79 1.60 14.98
CA ASN A 259 13.64 1.96 13.55
C ASN A 259 12.92 3.29 13.34
N GLY A 260 12.64 4.07 14.40
CA GLY A 260 12.06 5.41 14.31
C GLY A 260 10.54 5.47 14.10
N PHE A 261 9.82 4.35 14.18
CA PHE A 261 8.35 4.32 14.15
C PHE A 261 7.77 4.57 15.55
N ILE A 262 6.55 5.13 15.64
CA ILE A 262 5.89 5.31 16.94
C ILE A 262 5.60 3.95 17.57
N ASN A 263 6.12 3.74 18.77
CA ASN A 263 5.88 2.52 19.54
C ASN A 263 4.44 2.46 20.05
N THR A 264 3.78 1.31 19.87
CA THR A 264 2.39 1.10 20.29
C THR A 264 2.17 -0.28 20.90
N ASN A 265 1.28 -0.33 21.90
CA ASN A 265 0.77 -1.59 22.44
C ASN A 265 -0.21 -2.28 21.47
N MET A 266 -0.78 -3.42 21.86
CA MET A 266 -1.75 -4.17 21.05
C MET A 266 -3.04 -3.40 20.74
N ASN A 267 -3.39 -2.40 21.56
CA ASN A 267 -4.53 -1.51 21.33
C ASN A 267 -4.17 -0.28 20.48
N LEU A 268 -2.97 -0.25 19.90
CA LEU A 268 -2.41 0.85 19.11
C LEU A 268 -2.26 2.17 19.91
N GLN A 269 -2.22 2.08 21.27
CA GLN A 269 -1.91 3.19 22.14
C GLN A 269 -0.40 3.38 22.23
N THR A 270 0.04 4.63 22.27
CA THR A 270 1.42 5.01 22.56
C THR A 270 1.73 4.88 24.06
N ASN A 271 2.89 5.35 24.49
CA ASN A 271 3.22 5.51 25.92
C ASN A 271 2.28 6.50 26.66
N ILE A 272 1.43 7.22 25.93
CA ILE A 272 0.43 8.16 26.46
C ILE A 272 -0.97 7.57 26.19
N PRO A 273 -1.76 7.21 27.21
CA PRO A 273 -3.01 6.47 27.05
C PRO A 273 -4.07 7.12 26.17
N SER A 274 -4.07 8.47 26.09
CA SER A 274 -4.98 9.24 25.24
C SER A 274 -4.50 9.40 23.80
N ILE A 275 -3.29 8.92 23.47
CA ILE A 275 -2.68 9.07 22.14
C ILE A 275 -2.46 7.71 21.49
N TYR A 276 -3.00 7.56 20.29
CA TYR A 276 -2.90 6.37 19.44
C TYR A 276 -2.05 6.67 18.19
N ALA A 277 -1.46 5.62 17.59
CA ALA A 277 -0.79 5.75 16.30
C ALA A 277 -1.22 4.63 15.36
N ILE A 278 -1.66 5.00 14.14
CA ILE A 278 -2.23 4.09 13.14
C ILE A 278 -1.60 4.28 11.76
N GLY A 279 -1.61 3.21 10.96
CA GLY A 279 -1.01 3.19 9.63
C GLY A 279 0.52 3.19 9.68
N ASP A 280 1.15 3.60 8.59
CA ASP A 280 2.61 3.49 8.40
C ASP A 280 3.43 4.07 9.55
N VAL A 281 2.93 5.07 10.25
CA VAL A 281 3.68 5.77 11.31
C VAL A 281 4.03 4.89 12.50
N ASN A 282 3.29 3.78 12.72
CA ASN A 282 3.59 2.81 13.78
C ASN A 282 4.47 1.63 13.34
N GLY A 283 4.80 1.55 12.05
CA GLY A 283 5.71 0.54 11.49
C GLY A 283 5.17 -0.89 11.40
N ARG A 284 3.91 -1.15 11.83
CA ARG A 284 3.34 -2.50 11.78
C ARG A 284 3.02 -2.96 10.36
N SER A 285 2.63 -2.03 9.49
CA SER A 285 2.37 -2.28 8.08
C SER A 285 2.37 -0.98 7.28
N SER A 286 2.84 -1.03 6.04
CA SER A 286 2.78 0.09 5.09
C SER A 286 1.65 -0.04 4.06
N TYR A 287 0.73 -0.97 4.25
CA TYR A 287 -0.42 -1.18 3.37
C TYR A 287 -1.62 -0.32 3.78
N ALA A 288 -2.24 0.33 2.79
CA ALA A 288 -3.37 1.24 3.03
C ALA A 288 -4.57 0.55 3.70
N HIS A 289 -4.87 -0.69 3.31
CA HIS A 289 -5.96 -1.47 3.90
C HIS A 289 -5.68 -1.85 5.36
N ALA A 290 -4.42 -2.20 5.70
CA ALA A 290 -4.03 -2.44 7.09
C ALA A 290 -4.18 -1.17 7.94
N GLY A 291 -3.72 -0.02 7.43
CA GLY A 291 -3.94 1.27 8.10
C GLY A 291 -5.42 1.61 8.30
N SER A 292 -6.26 1.33 7.30
CA SER A 292 -7.72 1.51 7.39
C SER A 292 -8.34 0.60 8.46
N ALA A 293 -7.94 -0.67 8.53
CA ALA A 293 -8.36 -1.61 9.57
C ALA A 293 -7.96 -1.12 10.97
N GLN A 294 -6.71 -0.68 11.14
CA GLN A 294 -6.23 -0.07 12.39
C GLN A 294 -7.07 1.14 12.81
N GLY A 295 -7.44 2.00 11.84
CA GLY A 295 -8.29 3.15 12.10
C GLY A 295 -9.67 2.76 12.64
N GLN A 296 -10.32 1.78 12.03
CA GLN A 296 -11.62 1.26 12.50
C GLN A 296 -11.49 0.59 13.88
N PHE A 297 -10.44 -0.21 14.07
CA PHE A 297 -10.15 -0.88 15.34
C PHE A 297 -10.04 0.12 16.51
N VAL A 298 -9.22 1.18 16.35
CA VAL A 298 -9.03 2.19 17.39
C VAL A 298 -10.34 2.93 17.69
N ILE A 299 -11.11 3.32 16.69
CA ILE A 299 -12.40 3.99 16.89
C ILE A 299 -13.42 3.08 17.58
N ASN A 300 -13.49 1.81 17.19
CA ASN A 300 -14.36 0.85 17.86
C ASN A 300 -13.99 0.68 19.34
N ASN A 301 -12.69 0.58 19.66
CA ASN A 301 -12.22 0.50 21.03
C ASN A 301 -12.55 1.77 21.84
N ILE A 302 -12.30 2.97 21.30
CA ILE A 302 -12.66 4.25 21.95
C ILE A 302 -14.16 4.33 22.24
N LYS A 303 -15.00 3.84 21.33
CA LYS A 303 -16.47 3.86 21.49
C LYS A 303 -16.99 2.71 22.35
N GLY A 304 -16.20 1.65 22.59
CA GLY A 304 -16.65 0.45 23.27
C GLY A 304 -17.55 -0.46 22.41
N VAL A 305 -17.39 -0.43 21.09
CA VAL A 305 -18.07 -1.35 20.16
C VAL A 305 -17.41 -2.72 20.28
N LYS A 306 -18.22 -3.74 20.62
CA LYS A 306 -17.76 -5.14 20.69
C LYS A 306 -17.70 -5.76 19.28
N GLY A 307 -16.70 -6.63 19.08
CA GLY A 307 -16.45 -7.24 17.79
C GLY A 307 -15.60 -6.30 16.92
N GLY A 308 -14.48 -6.76 16.47
CA GLY A 308 -13.52 -5.91 15.81
C GLY A 308 -12.73 -6.67 14.76
N ILE A 309 -12.03 -5.94 13.94
CA ILE A 309 -11.08 -6.45 12.98
C ILE A 309 -9.88 -6.99 13.76
N GLU A 310 -9.50 -8.21 13.52
CA GLU A 310 -8.26 -8.77 14.03
C GLU A 310 -7.06 -8.07 13.35
N LEU A 311 -6.17 -7.52 14.16
CA LEU A 311 -4.98 -6.84 13.66
C LEU A 311 -3.86 -7.87 13.47
N GLY A 312 -3.52 -8.15 12.24
CA GLY A 312 -2.45 -9.09 11.90
C GLY A 312 -2.77 -9.92 10.66
N LEU A 313 -4.03 -10.23 10.45
CA LEU A 313 -4.48 -10.97 9.28
C LEU A 313 -4.94 -10.00 8.17
N TYR A 314 -3.99 -9.48 7.41
CA TYR A 314 -4.27 -8.69 6.20
C TYR A 314 -3.36 -9.12 5.05
N PRO A 315 -3.88 -9.12 3.82
CA PRO A 315 -3.13 -9.60 2.68
C PRO A 315 -1.99 -8.65 2.29
N ILE A 316 -0.92 -9.23 1.77
CA ILE A 316 0.10 -8.54 0.99
C ILE A 316 -0.35 -8.59 -0.46
N ASN A 317 -0.57 -7.44 -1.07
CA ASN A 317 -1.01 -7.29 -2.45
C ASN A 317 0.05 -6.61 -3.30
N LEU A 318 0.42 -7.25 -4.41
CA LEU A 318 1.33 -6.71 -5.42
C LEU A 318 0.56 -6.59 -6.74
N TYR A 319 0.44 -5.37 -7.23
CA TYR A 319 -0.25 -5.06 -8.49
C TYR A 319 0.70 -5.25 -9.69
N THR A 320 1.44 -6.34 -9.64
CA THR A 320 2.33 -6.79 -10.71
C THR A 320 1.53 -7.34 -11.90
N PHE A 321 2.23 -7.84 -12.90
CA PHE A 321 1.64 -8.55 -14.03
C PHE A 321 2.38 -9.89 -14.22
N PRO A 322 1.70 -11.03 -13.91
CA PRO A 322 0.40 -11.14 -13.22
C PRO A 322 0.43 -10.57 -11.80
N GLU A 323 -0.76 -10.32 -11.23
CA GLU A 323 -0.87 -9.88 -9.84
C GLU A 323 -0.46 -10.99 -8.88
N ILE A 324 -0.03 -10.60 -7.69
CA ILE A 324 0.35 -11.51 -6.62
C ILE A 324 -0.33 -11.07 -5.33
N ALA A 325 -0.88 -12.03 -4.60
CA ALA A 325 -1.41 -11.79 -3.28
C ALA A 325 -1.04 -12.93 -2.32
N GLN A 326 -0.80 -12.58 -1.07
CA GLN A 326 -0.48 -13.52 0.01
C GLN A 326 -1.17 -13.10 1.29
N ILE A 327 -1.66 -14.06 2.06
CA ILE A 327 -2.19 -13.85 3.42
C ILE A 327 -1.76 -15.01 4.32
N GLY A 328 -1.60 -14.74 5.62
CA GLY A 328 -1.20 -15.73 6.62
C GLY A 328 0.29 -16.07 6.58
N ALA A 329 0.65 -17.23 7.11
CA ALA A 329 2.01 -17.67 7.26
C ALA A 329 2.71 -17.96 5.93
N THR A 330 4.00 -17.68 5.87
CA THR A 330 4.88 -18.14 4.79
C THR A 330 5.41 -19.54 5.10
N GLU A 331 5.91 -20.23 4.10
CA GLU A 331 6.56 -21.52 4.28
C GLU A 331 7.76 -21.42 5.24
N GLN A 332 8.51 -20.31 5.19
CA GLN A 332 9.61 -20.04 6.09
C GLN A 332 9.17 -19.94 7.55
N VAL A 333 8.10 -19.22 7.83
CA VAL A 333 7.54 -19.08 9.19
C VAL A 333 7.09 -20.43 9.74
N LEU A 334 6.39 -21.24 8.93
CA LEU A 334 5.95 -22.57 9.36
C LEU A 334 7.12 -23.50 9.68
N GLN A 335 8.20 -23.41 8.91
CA GLN A 335 9.44 -24.16 9.16
C GLN A 335 10.17 -23.69 10.42
N GLU A 336 10.26 -22.37 10.64
CA GLU A 336 10.90 -21.79 11.83
C GLU A 336 10.15 -22.12 13.12
N GLU A 337 8.81 -22.23 13.04
CA GLU A 337 7.94 -22.57 14.16
C GLU A 337 7.74 -24.08 14.34
N ASP A 338 8.41 -24.93 13.54
CA ASP A 338 8.32 -26.41 13.55
C ASP A 338 6.88 -26.91 13.40
N ILE A 339 6.07 -26.23 12.59
CA ILE A 339 4.69 -26.61 12.29
C ILE A 339 4.68 -27.64 11.17
N ASP A 340 4.05 -28.80 11.39
CA ASP A 340 3.85 -29.83 10.35
C ASP A 340 2.73 -29.38 9.39
N TYR A 341 3.12 -29.03 8.17
CA TYR A 341 2.21 -28.51 7.16
C TYR A 341 2.25 -29.32 5.86
N LYS A 342 1.27 -29.07 5.02
CA LYS A 342 1.23 -29.53 3.61
C LYS A 342 0.97 -28.34 2.71
N ILE A 343 1.43 -28.43 1.47
CA ILE A 343 1.16 -27.45 0.41
C ILE A 343 0.26 -28.10 -0.63
N SER A 344 -0.83 -27.43 -0.95
CA SER A 344 -1.70 -27.78 -2.08
C SER A 344 -1.53 -26.71 -3.16
N GLU A 345 -1.23 -27.12 -4.38
CA GLU A 345 -1.00 -26.23 -5.53
C GLU A 345 -1.98 -26.52 -6.65
N PHE A 346 -2.55 -25.46 -7.23
CA PHE A 346 -3.39 -25.55 -8.40
C PHE A 346 -2.88 -24.59 -9.47
N PRO A 347 -2.25 -25.09 -10.56
CA PRO A 347 -1.77 -24.23 -11.64
C PRO A 347 -2.94 -23.64 -12.44
N LEU A 348 -2.86 -22.35 -12.78
CA LEU A 348 -3.92 -21.66 -13.52
C LEU A 348 -4.07 -22.17 -14.95
N SER A 349 -3.06 -22.82 -15.53
CA SER A 349 -3.15 -23.50 -16.82
C SER A 349 -4.21 -24.61 -16.87
N MET A 350 -4.70 -25.07 -15.71
CA MET A 350 -5.78 -26.04 -15.56
C MET A 350 -7.13 -25.37 -15.22
N ASN A 351 -7.18 -24.04 -15.08
CA ASN A 351 -8.39 -23.31 -14.73
C ASN A 351 -9.11 -22.83 -16.00
N ALA A 352 -10.37 -23.24 -16.18
CA ALA A 352 -11.15 -22.88 -17.37
C ALA A 352 -11.31 -21.35 -17.53
N LYS A 353 -11.50 -20.60 -16.45
CA LYS A 353 -11.63 -19.14 -16.51
C LYS A 353 -10.32 -18.48 -16.93
N ALA A 354 -9.19 -18.95 -16.44
CA ALA A 354 -7.87 -18.49 -16.83
C ALA A 354 -7.59 -18.77 -18.32
N MET A 355 -7.99 -19.96 -18.81
CA MET A 355 -7.90 -20.30 -20.25
C MET A 355 -8.77 -19.38 -21.11
N ILE A 356 -10.01 -19.12 -20.70
CA ILE A 356 -10.93 -18.23 -21.45
C ILE A 356 -10.39 -16.81 -21.51
N SER A 357 -9.75 -16.32 -20.45
CA SER A 357 -9.18 -14.96 -20.42
C SER A 357 -7.78 -14.86 -21.04
N GLY A 358 -7.19 -15.99 -21.51
CA GLY A 358 -5.82 -16.03 -22.01
C GLY A 358 -4.75 -15.76 -20.94
N GLN A 359 -5.09 -15.92 -19.65
CA GLN A 359 -4.24 -15.61 -18.51
C GLN A 359 -3.96 -16.87 -17.68
N THR A 360 -3.27 -17.82 -18.31
CA THR A 360 -3.01 -19.15 -17.74
C THR A 360 -1.76 -19.22 -16.88
N GLU A 361 -0.99 -18.13 -16.82
CA GLU A 361 0.22 -18.05 -16.01
C GLU A 361 -0.13 -17.82 -14.54
N GLY A 362 0.43 -18.65 -13.66
CA GLY A 362 0.26 -18.50 -12.24
C GLY A 362 -0.21 -19.75 -11.52
N VAL A 363 -0.50 -19.59 -10.24
CA VAL A 363 -0.84 -20.70 -9.32
C VAL A 363 -1.62 -20.18 -8.12
N VAL A 364 -2.48 -21.02 -7.57
CA VAL A 364 -3.00 -20.89 -6.21
C VAL A 364 -2.29 -21.90 -5.32
N ARG A 365 -1.68 -21.45 -4.22
CA ARG A 365 -1.02 -22.28 -3.22
C ARG A 365 -1.70 -22.10 -1.88
N ILE A 366 -2.00 -23.20 -1.20
CA ILE A 366 -2.59 -23.21 0.14
C ILE A 366 -1.67 -24.02 1.06
N LEU A 367 -1.22 -23.36 2.12
CA LEU A 367 -0.46 -23.95 3.20
C LEU A 367 -1.44 -24.30 4.33
N SER A 368 -1.54 -25.56 4.68
CA SER A 368 -2.46 -26.00 5.73
C SER A 368 -1.75 -26.90 6.74
N GLU A 369 -2.13 -26.77 8.01
CA GLU A 369 -1.69 -27.69 9.06
C GLU A 369 -2.08 -29.12 8.70
N ARG A 370 -1.18 -30.08 8.94
CA ARG A 370 -1.34 -31.44 8.41
C ARG A 370 -2.39 -32.26 9.15
N LYS A 371 -2.58 -32.01 10.44
CA LYS A 371 -3.42 -32.86 11.30
C LYS A 371 -4.91 -32.48 11.20
N TYR A 372 -5.23 -31.21 11.28
CA TYR A 372 -6.61 -30.71 11.31
C TYR A 372 -7.03 -30.08 9.99
N GLY A 373 -6.06 -29.69 9.17
CA GLY A 373 -6.30 -29.05 7.87
C GLY A 373 -6.55 -27.55 7.93
N GLU A 374 -6.29 -26.91 9.08
CA GLU A 374 -6.40 -25.47 9.25
C GLU A 374 -5.59 -24.72 8.20
N VAL A 375 -6.16 -23.70 7.60
CA VAL A 375 -5.50 -22.90 6.57
C VAL A 375 -4.56 -21.88 7.22
N MET A 376 -3.26 -22.16 7.14
CA MET A 376 -2.22 -21.33 7.73
C MET A 376 -1.79 -20.17 6.82
N GLY A 377 -1.87 -20.34 5.52
CA GLY A 377 -1.49 -19.33 4.56
C GLY A 377 -1.99 -19.63 3.14
N VAL A 378 -2.24 -18.57 2.39
CA VAL A 378 -2.66 -18.64 0.98
C VAL A 378 -1.83 -17.68 0.14
N GLN A 379 -1.39 -18.18 -1.02
CA GLN A 379 -0.61 -17.44 -2.01
C GLN A 379 -1.30 -17.58 -3.37
N ILE A 380 -1.53 -16.46 -4.04
CA ILE A 380 -2.17 -16.43 -5.35
C ILE A 380 -1.30 -15.63 -6.31
N ILE A 381 -0.98 -16.23 -7.44
CA ILE A 381 -0.36 -15.56 -8.59
C ILE A 381 -1.34 -15.69 -9.73
N ALA A 382 -2.00 -14.61 -10.12
CA ALA A 382 -3.09 -14.61 -11.10
C ALA A 382 -3.41 -13.19 -11.58
N GLU A 383 -4.21 -13.04 -12.62
CA GLU A 383 -4.67 -11.74 -13.12
C GLU A 383 -5.44 -10.90 -12.07
N HIS A 384 -6.23 -11.55 -11.22
CA HIS A 384 -7.07 -10.93 -10.18
C HIS A 384 -6.72 -11.43 -8.78
N ALA A 385 -5.43 -11.72 -8.53
CA ALA A 385 -4.98 -12.24 -7.24
C ALA A 385 -5.34 -11.31 -6.09
N THR A 386 -5.24 -9.99 -6.31
CA THR A 386 -5.50 -8.97 -5.29
C THR A 386 -6.99 -8.85 -4.91
N ASP A 387 -7.90 -9.29 -5.77
CA ASP A 387 -9.32 -9.43 -5.46
C ASP A 387 -9.63 -10.77 -4.80
N MET A 388 -9.09 -11.87 -5.36
CA MET A 388 -9.36 -13.24 -4.92
C MET A 388 -8.88 -13.51 -3.50
N ILE A 389 -7.81 -12.89 -3.06
CA ILE A 389 -7.24 -13.10 -1.72
C ILE A 389 -8.21 -12.74 -0.59
N ALA A 390 -9.24 -11.93 -0.88
CA ALA A 390 -10.26 -11.58 0.10
C ALA A 390 -11.11 -12.78 0.53
N GLU A 391 -11.30 -13.78 -0.33
CA GLU A 391 -11.96 -15.04 0.02
C GLU A 391 -11.12 -15.83 1.02
N ALA A 392 -9.81 -15.91 0.79
CA ALA A 392 -8.89 -16.56 1.72
C ALA A 392 -8.87 -15.86 3.08
N ALA A 393 -8.85 -14.52 3.09
CA ALA A 393 -8.95 -13.75 4.33
C ALA A 393 -10.22 -14.06 5.12
N ALA A 394 -11.38 -14.13 4.43
CA ALA A 394 -12.65 -14.45 5.07
C ALA A 394 -12.69 -15.89 5.63
N PHE A 395 -12.09 -16.85 4.91
CA PHE A 395 -11.97 -18.24 5.37
C PHE A 395 -11.13 -18.34 6.64
N MET A 396 -9.94 -17.73 6.64
CA MET A 396 -9.03 -17.77 7.78
C MET A 396 -9.57 -17.03 9.02
N GLU A 397 -10.44 -16.03 8.84
CA GLU A 397 -11.11 -15.33 9.94
C GLU A 397 -12.26 -16.15 10.55
N MET A 398 -12.77 -17.15 9.83
CA MET A 398 -13.92 -17.97 10.25
C MET A 398 -13.50 -19.29 10.92
N GLU A 399 -12.24 -19.72 10.81
CA GLU A 399 -11.67 -20.86 11.50
C GLU A 399 -11.26 -20.49 12.94
#